data_a4d23d0a9ca5fbdac1c2636dabd1ed61
#
_entry.id   a4d23d0a9ca5fbdac1c2636dabd1ed61
#
_cell.length_a   1.000
_cell.length_b   1.000
_cell.length_c   1.000
_cell.angle_alpha   90.00
_cell.angle_beta   90.00
_cell.angle_gamma   90.00
#
_symmetry.space_group_name_H-M   'P 1'
#
loop_
_entity.id
_entity.type
_entity.pdbx_description
1 polymer ?
#
loop_
_entity_poly.entity_id
_entity_poly.type
_entity_poly.pdbx_seq_one_letter_code
_entity_poly.pdbx_strand_id
1 'polypeptide(L)'
;MLHRDRFETEYFPLFNPPYSLGTTIWSPLRSGFLTGKYNDGIPEGSRATVEIYSWLKEELREREERGEIEVLRKLASLAENELNCSMAQLALAWCLKNKNVSTILLGATNEDQLKENLGCIEVAKRLTDNHMETIDEILGNKPDPWVGPGGDGNRELKTI
;
A
#
# COMPACT_ATOMS: atom_id res chain seq x y z
N MET A 1 0.90 -2.26 -0.32
CA MET A 1 0.82 -2.23 1.14
C MET A 1 -0.23 -3.21 1.68
N LEU A 2 -1.53 -3.05 1.42
CA LEU A 2 -2.58 -3.94 1.97
C LEU A 2 -2.66 -5.33 1.31
N HIS A 3 -2.36 -5.44 0.03
CA HIS A 3 -2.41 -6.69 -0.76
C HIS A 3 -1.05 -6.92 -1.40
N ARG A 4 -0.17 -7.66 -0.74
CA ARG A 4 1.23 -7.83 -1.17
C ARG A 4 1.62 -9.27 -1.50
N ASP A 5 0.83 -10.25 -1.05
CA ASP A 5 1.11 -11.68 -1.27
C ASP A 5 1.43 -11.99 -2.73
N ARG A 6 0.49 -11.67 -3.62
CA ARG A 6 0.62 -11.96 -5.04
C ARG A 6 1.85 -11.34 -5.66
N PHE A 7 2.15 -10.09 -5.28
CA PHE A 7 3.29 -9.34 -5.78
C PHE A 7 4.62 -9.91 -5.27
N GLU A 8 4.68 -10.22 -3.98
CA GLU A 8 5.92 -10.60 -3.31
C GLU A 8 6.18 -12.12 -3.33
N THR A 9 5.17 -12.92 -3.73
CA THR A 9 5.29 -14.38 -3.86
C THR A 9 5.04 -14.86 -5.28
N GLU A 10 3.79 -14.84 -5.76
CA GLU A 10 3.41 -15.44 -7.05
C GLU A 10 4.14 -14.76 -8.24
N TYR A 11 4.27 -13.43 -8.22
CA TYR A 11 4.90 -12.66 -9.31
C TYR A 11 6.41 -12.51 -9.15
N PHE A 12 6.97 -12.84 -7.97
CA PHE A 12 8.39 -12.67 -7.70
C PHE A 12 9.31 -13.28 -8.78
N PRO A 13 9.04 -14.49 -9.32
CA PRO A 13 9.85 -15.05 -10.40
C PRO A 13 9.89 -14.20 -11.66
N LEU A 14 8.83 -13.44 -11.95
CA LEU A 14 8.74 -12.60 -13.14
C LEU A 14 9.66 -11.38 -13.09
N PHE A 15 10.10 -10.98 -11.91
CA PHE A 15 11.03 -9.85 -11.71
C PHE A 15 12.49 -10.25 -11.92
N ASN A 16 12.77 -11.55 -12.04
CA ASN A 16 14.11 -12.10 -12.23
C ASN A 16 14.29 -12.60 -13.66
N PRO A 17 15.56 -12.82 -14.11
CA PRO A 17 15.82 -13.45 -15.40
C PRO A 17 15.09 -14.78 -15.55
N PRO A 18 14.62 -15.12 -16.77
CA PRO A 18 14.81 -14.41 -18.02
C PRO A 18 13.83 -13.26 -18.27
N TYR A 19 12.81 -13.05 -17.42
CA TYR A 19 11.73 -12.10 -17.67
C TYR A 19 12.10 -10.67 -17.31
N SER A 20 12.70 -10.46 -16.14
CA SER A 20 13.15 -9.15 -15.63
C SER A 20 12.10 -8.03 -15.76
N LEU A 21 10.83 -8.36 -15.44
CA LEU A 21 9.71 -7.41 -15.55
C LEU A 21 9.77 -6.38 -14.44
N GLY A 22 9.37 -5.16 -14.76
CA GLY A 22 8.98 -4.16 -13.76
C GLY A 22 7.46 -4.10 -13.64
N THR A 23 6.97 -3.30 -12.69
CA THR A 23 5.54 -3.20 -12.43
C THR A 23 5.04 -1.76 -12.41
N THR A 24 3.78 -1.60 -12.78
CA THR A 24 3.02 -0.37 -12.64
C THR A 24 1.98 -0.56 -11.54
N ILE A 25 2.11 0.21 -10.45
CA ILE A 25 1.17 0.14 -9.33
C ILE A 25 -0.02 1.04 -9.59
N TRP A 26 -1.22 0.48 -9.66
CA TRP A 26 -2.46 1.20 -9.77
C TRP A 26 -3.19 1.26 -8.41
N SER A 27 -4.01 2.28 -8.21
CA SER A 27 -4.73 2.50 -6.94
C SER A 27 -3.86 2.41 -5.68
N PRO A 28 -2.67 3.05 -5.63
CA PRO A 28 -1.73 2.91 -4.52
C PRO A 28 -2.31 3.36 -3.18
N LEU A 29 -3.29 4.27 -3.20
CA LEU A 29 -3.97 4.77 -1.99
C LEU A 29 -5.32 4.09 -1.72
N ARG A 30 -5.66 3.01 -2.46
CA ARG A 30 -6.89 2.23 -2.25
C ARG A 30 -8.14 3.10 -2.09
N SER A 31 -8.53 3.83 -3.13
CA SER A 31 -9.69 4.74 -3.13
C SER A 31 -9.68 5.79 -2.00
N GLY A 32 -8.50 6.11 -1.49
CA GLY A 32 -8.28 7.07 -0.41
C GLY A 32 -8.25 6.44 0.99
N PHE A 33 -8.41 5.12 1.13
CA PHE A 33 -8.30 4.45 2.43
C PHE A 33 -6.93 4.69 3.07
N LEU A 34 -5.85 4.51 2.33
CA LEU A 34 -4.48 4.73 2.81
C LEU A 34 -4.08 6.20 2.97
N THR A 35 -5.01 7.15 2.86
CA THR A 35 -4.75 8.54 3.25
C THR A 35 -5.07 8.81 4.71
N GLY A 36 -5.76 7.87 5.39
CA GLY A 36 -6.26 8.05 6.74
C GLY A 36 -7.55 8.89 6.85
N LYS A 37 -8.05 9.46 5.74
CA LYS A 37 -9.22 10.36 5.78
C LYS A 37 -10.52 9.70 6.24
N TYR A 38 -10.56 8.37 6.27
CA TYR A 38 -11.72 7.60 6.73
C TYR A 38 -11.56 7.08 8.17
N ASN A 39 -10.48 7.43 8.88
CA ASN A 39 -10.20 6.92 10.22
C ASN A 39 -11.25 7.33 11.27
N ASP A 40 -11.91 8.48 11.06
CA ASP A 40 -12.91 9.03 11.99
C ASP A 40 -14.30 9.12 11.34
N GLY A 41 -14.54 8.30 10.33
CA GLY A 41 -15.78 8.26 9.57
C GLY A 41 -15.64 8.71 8.13
N ILE A 42 -16.76 8.83 7.43
CA ILE A 42 -16.77 9.20 6.00
C ILE A 42 -16.96 10.71 5.87
N PRO A 43 -15.93 11.47 5.42
CA PRO A 43 -16.06 12.91 5.24
C PRO A 43 -17.07 13.26 4.15
N GLU A 44 -17.82 14.35 4.37
CA GLU A 44 -18.72 14.90 3.36
C GLU A 44 -17.94 15.29 2.09
N GLY A 45 -18.53 15.07 0.91
CA GLY A 45 -17.89 15.33 -0.38
C GLY A 45 -16.77 14.37 -0.75
N SER A 46 -16.48 13.35 0.07
CA SER A 46 -15.52 12.31 -0.27
C SER A 46 -16.09 11.35 -1.33
N ARG A 47 -15.19 10.56 -1.96
CA ARG A 47 -15.62 9.55 -2.96
C ARG A 47 -16.67 8.60 -2.39
N ALA A 48 -16.60 8.24 -1.12
CA ALA A 48 -17.55 7.34 -0.48
C ALA A 48 -18.96 7.94 -0.31
N THR A 49 -19.15 9.25 -0.50
CA THR A 49 -20.49 9.88 -0.47
C THR A 49 -21.16 9.94 -1.84
N VAL A 50 -20.45 9.59 -2.91
CA VAL A 50 -20.98 9.59 -4.28
C VAL A 50 -21.66 8.26 -4.57
N GLU A 51 -22.88 8.30 -5.10
CA GLU A 51 -23.75 7.12 -5.29
C GLU A 51 -23.10 6.01 -6.13
N ILE A 52 -22.40 6.33 -7.21
CA ILE A 52 -21.69 5.37 -8.06
C ILE A 52 -20.59 4.59 -7.32
N TYR A 53 -20.16 5.07 -6.17
CA TYR A 53 -19.17 4.43 -5.29
C TYR A 53 -19.79 3.89 -3.99
N SER A 54 -21.09 3.56 -3.99
CA SER A 54 -21.80 3.00 -2.82
C SER A 54 -21.10 1.77 -2.22
N TRP A 55 -20.50 0.93 -3.07
CA TRP A 55 -19.67 -0.21 -2.67
C TRP A 55 -18.52 0.17 -1.72
N LEU A 56 -18.01 1.42 -1.82
CA LEU A 56 -16.90 1.87 -0.98
C LEU A 56 -17.30 2.04 0.49
N LYS A 57 -18.56 2.42 0.75
CA LYS A 57 -19.07 2.50 2.13
C LYS A 57 -19.05 1.13 2.81
N GLU A 58 -19.50 0.12 2.09
CA GLU A 58 -19.50 -1.26 2.60
C GLU A 58 -18.08 -1.77 2.80
N GLU A 59 -17.18 -1.53 1.83
CA GLU A 59 -15.76 -1.88 1.98
C GLU A 59 -15.13 -1.22 3.19
N LEU A 60 -15.41 0.07 3.45
CA LEU A 60 -14.88 0.79 4.60
C LEU A 60 -15.39 0.22 5.92
N ARG A 61 -16.69 -0.14 5.99
CA ARG A 61 -17.28 -0.78 7.18
C ARG A 61 -16.63 -2.15 7.46
N GLU A 62 -16.47 -2.98 6.44
CA GLU A 62 -15.81 -4.28 6.60
C GLU A 62 -14.35 -4.14 7.06
N ARG A 63 -13.63 -3.10 6.61
CA ARG A 63 -12.26 -2.80 7.04
C ARG A 63 -12.19 -2.36 8.49
N GLU A 64 -13.16 -1.55 8.93
CA GLU A 64 -13.30 -1.16 10.33
C GLU A 64 -13.56 -2.39 11.22
N GLU A 65 -14.49 -3.27 10.82
CA GLU A 65 -14.79 -4.52 11.52
C GLU A 65 -13.59 -5.46 11.62
N ARG A 66 -12.69 -5.45 10.62
CA ARG A 66 -11.42 -6.20 10.65
C ARG A 66 -10.29 -5.51 11.42
N GLY A 67 -10.54 -4.34 11.99
CA GLY A 67 -9.53 -3.58 12.74
C GLY A 67 -8.49 -2.87 11.87
N GLU A 68 -8.68 -2.79 10.55
CA GLU A 68 -7.72 -2.18 9.63
C GLU A 68 -7.57 -0.66 9.87
N ILE A 69 -8.59 0.00 10.41
CA ILE A 69 -8.52 1.43 10.80
C ILE A 69 -7.46 1.65 11.88
N GLU A 70 -7.38 0.75 12.87
CA GLU A 70 -6.37 0.86 13.93
C GLU A 70 -4.95 0.66 13.39
N VAL A 71 -4.78 -0.24 12.43
CA VAL A 71 -3.50 -0.39 11.71
C VAL A 71 -3.12 0.91 11.00
N LEU A 72 -4.08 1.57 10.32
CA LEU A 72 -3.83 2.85 9.67
C LEU A 72 -3.46 3.97 10.66
N ARG A 73 -4.08 4.01 11.85
CA ARG A 73 -3.72 4.99 12.88
C ARG A 73 -2.28 4.82 13.34
N LYS A 74 -1.83 3.58 13.53
CA LYS A 74 -0.41 3.29 13.86
C LYS A 74 0.54 3.72 12.76
N LEU A 75 0.21 3.44 11.50
CA LEU A 75 1.01 3.87 10.35
C LEU A 75 1.02 5.41 10.21
N ALA A 76 -0.13 6.07 10.46
CA ALA A 76 -0.21 7.53 10.44
C ALA A 76 0.66 8.15 11.54
N SER A 77 0.65 7.56 12.74
CA SER A 77 1.53 7.98 13.85
C SER A 77 3.01 7.84 13.48
N LEU A 78 3.42 6.74 12.87
CA LEU A 78 4.79 6.55 12.36
C LEU A 78 5.15 7.62 11.31
N ALA A 79 4.23 7.87 10.36
CA ALA A 79 4.42 8.85 9.29
C ALA A 79 4.65 10.26 9.86
N GLU A 80 3.82 10.66 10.80
CA GLU A 80 3.86 12.00 11.40
C GLU A 80 5.06 12.18 12.32
N ASN A 81 5.25 11.26 13.28
CA ASN A 81 6.20 11.44 14.37
C ASN A 81 7.65 11.14 13.98
N GLU A 82 7.89 10.20 13.08
CA GLU A 82 9.25 9.78 12.71
C GLU A 82 9.68 10.29 11.34
N LEU A 83 8.74 10.40 10.39
CA LEU A 83 9.05 10.75 9.00
C LEU A 83 8.62 12.16 8.62
N ASN A 84 7.86 12.84 9.48
CA ASN A 84 7.29 14.16 9.21
C ASN A 84 6.62 14.22 7.82
N CYS A 85 5.71 13.28 7.58
CA CYS A 85 4.98 13.18 6.32
C CYS A 85 3.53 12.70 6.56
N SER A 86 2.68 12.84 5.55
CA SER A 86 1.31 12.31 5.64
C SER A 86 1.27 10.79 5.43
N MET A 87 0.17 10.17 5.87
CA MET A 87 -0.09 8.75 5.63
C MET A 87 -0.12 8.42 4.12
N ALA A 88 -0.66 9.33 3.30
CA ALA A 88 -0.66 9.18 1.84
C ALA A 88 0.77 9.12 1.28
N GLN A 89 1.63 10.05 1.74
CA GLN A 89 3.03 10.07 1.33
C GLN A 89 3.79 8.82 1.78
N LEU A 90 3.54 8.35 3.01
CA LEU A 90 4.13 7.10 3.50
C LEU A 90 3.72 5.91 2.63
N ALA A 91 2.43 5.76 2.33
CA ALA A 91 1.92 4.65 1.53
C ALA A 91 2.52 4.62 0.11
N LEU A 92 2.66 5.79 -0.52
CA LEU A 92 3.29 5.93 -1.82
C LEU A 92 4.80 5.67 -1.76
N ALA A 93 5.49 6.21 -0.75
CA ALA A 93 6.91 6.01 -0.53
C ALA A 93 7.25 4.52 -0.28
N TRP A 94 6.41 3.82 0.48
CA TRP A 94 6.53 2.38 0.70
C TRP A 94 6.49 1.60 -0.63
N CYS A 95 5.59 1.96 -1.55
CA CYS A 95 5.57 1.36 -2.88
C CYS A 95 6.87 1.65 -3.67
N LEU A 96 7.39 2.89 -3.61
CA LEU A 96 8.62 3.29 -4.30
C LEU A 96 9.88 2.60 -3.77
N LYS A 97 9.88 2.14 -2.51
CA LYS A 97 11.00 1.39 -1.93
C LYS A 97 11.17 -0.01 -2.53
N ASN A 98 10.12 -0.55 -3.15
CA ASN A 98 10.24 -1.86 -3.79
C ASN A 98 10.92 -1.72 -5.16
N LYS A 99 12.11 -2.34 -5.30
CA LYS A 99 12.94 -2.28 -6.51
C LYS A 99 12.26 -2.81 -7.79
N ASN A 100 11.21 -3.61 -7.63
CA ASN A 100 10.44 -4.17 -8.74
C ASN A 100 9.29 -3.26 -9.20
N VAL A 101 9.10 -2.11 -8.53
CA VAL A 101 8.13 -1.09 -8.92
C VAL A 101 8.79 -0.10 -9.86
N SER A 102 8.34 -0.08 -11.12
CA SER A 102 8.84 0.87 -12.13
C SER A 102 8.12 2.21 -12.04
N THR A 103 6.82 2.21 -11.72
CA THR A 103 6.03 3.43 -11.64
C THR A 103 4.78 3.25 -10.78
N ILE A 104 4.29 4.36 -10.25
CA ILE A 104 3.04 4.43 -9.47
C ILE A 104 2.08 5.36 -10.18
N LEU A 105 0.86 4.89 -10.46
CA LEU A 105 -0.20 5.68 -11.06
C LEU A 105 -0.92 6.48 -9.97
N LEU A 106 -0.65 7.77 -9.92
CA LEU A 106 -1.30 8.67 -8.98
C LEU A 106 -2.70 9.07 -9.46
N GLY A 107 -3.62 9.25 -8.50
CA GLY A 107 -4.91 9.90 -8.70
C GLY A 107 -5.00 11.10 -7.79
N ALA A 108 -5.45 12.25 -8.32
CA ALA A 108 -5.72 13.46 -7.56
C ALA A 108 -6.97 14.15 -8.13
N THR A 109 -7.77 14.76 -7.27
CA THR A 109 -8.95 15.53 -7.67
C THR A 109 -8.68 17.03 -7.73
N ASN A 110 -7.54 17.45 -7.19
CA ASN A 110 -7.07 18.84 -7.21
C ASN A 110 -5.54 18.89 -7.18
N GLU A 111 -5.00 20.09 -7.40
CA GLU A 111 -3.57 20.35 -7.49
C GLU A 111 -2.84 20.11 -6.17
N ASP A 112 -3.47 20.45 -5.04
CA ASP A 112 -2.84 20.29 -3.71
C ASP A 112 -2.63 18.82 -3.37
N GLN A 113 -3.60 17.96 -3.69
CA GLN A 113 -3.44 16.50 -3.55
C GLN A 113 -2.30 15.97 -4.43
N LEU A 114 -2.15 16.49 -5.64
CA LEU A 114 -1.06 16.08 -6.53
C LEU A 114 0.29 16.50 -5.95
N LYS A 115 0.42 17.74 -5.49
CA LYS A 115 1.64 18.24 -4.85
C LYS A 115 2.00 17.44 -3.61
N GLU A 116 1.00 17.16 -2.75
CA GLU A 116 1.17 16.33 -1.56
C GLU A 116 1.69 14.95 -1.94
N ASN A 117 1.02 14.26 -2.88
CA ASN A 117 1.39 12.92 -3.32
C ASN A 117 2.83 12.88 -3.89
N LEU A 118 3.24 13.87 -4.67
CA LEU A 118 4.61 13.95 -5.21
C LEU A 118 5.68 14.08 -4.12
N GLY A 119 5.35 14.60 -2.96
CA GLY A 119 6.23 14.63 -1.79
C GLY A 119 6.69 13.25 -1.32
N CYS A 120 6.01 12.17 -1.73
CA CYS A 120 6.39 10.79 -1.43
C CYS A 120 7.81 10.43 -1.93
N ILE A 121 8.32 11.11 -2.96
CA ILE A 121 9.67 10.89 -3.50
C ILE A 121 10.72 11.21 -2.43
N GLU A 122 10.57 12.32 -1.74
CA GLU A 122 11.49 12.73 -0.67
C GLU A 122 11.33 11.83 0.57
N VAL A 123 10.11 11.38 0.85
CA VAL A 123 9.86 10.41 1.93
C VAL A 123 10.55 9.08 1.62
N ALA A 124 10.44 8.58 0.39
CA ALA A 124 11.09 7.32 -0.02
C ALA A 124 12.61 7.34 0.17
N LYS A 125 13.26 8.49 -0.04
CA LYS A 125 14.71 8.65 0.22
C LYS A 125 15.07 8.53 1.70
N ARG A 126 14.15 8.94 2.60
CA ARG A 126 14.34 8.91 4.06
C ARG A 126 13.93 7.59 4.71
N LEU A 127 13.13 6.77 4.01
CA LEU A 127 12.75 5.44 4.51
C LEU A 127 13.99 4.55 4.63
N THR A 128 14.31 4.14 5.85
CA THR A 128 15.38 3.18 6.18
C THR A 128 14.82 1.77 6.24
N ASP A 129 15.69 0.76 6.30
CA ASP A 129 15.30 -0.63 6.49
C ASP A 129 14.55 -0.82 7.81
N ASN A 130 14.97 -0.14 8.89
CA ASN A 130 14.27 -0.15 10.17
C ASN A 130 12.83 0.37 10.06
N HIS A 131 12.61 1.46 9.32
CA HIS A 131 11.25 1.94 9.06
C HIS A 131 10.42 0.92 8.28
N MET A 132 11.03 0.22 7.31
CA MET A 132 10.34 -0.82 6.54
C MET A 132 9.96 -2.02 7.42
N GLU A 133 10.83 -2.42 8.35
CA GLU A 133 10.56 -3.47 9.33
C GLU A 133 9.41 -3.07 10.26
N THR A 134 9.45 -1.86 10.83
CA THR A 134 8.37 -1.33 11.66
C THR A 134 7.03 -1.29 10.92
N ILE A 135 7.03 -0.88 9.64
CA ILE A 135 5.82 -0.91 8.80
C ILE A 135 5.32 -2.34 8.60
N ASP A 136 6.21 -3.29 8.36
CA ASP A 136 5.88 -4.70 8.20
C ASP A 136 5.25 -5.29 9.48
N GLU A 137 5.79 -4.95 10.65
CA GLU A 137 5.26 -5.34 11.97
C GLU A 137 3.85 -4.75 12.20
N ILE A 138 3.66 -3.46 11.90
CA ILE A 138 2.35 -2.80 12.05
C ILE A 138 1.31 -3.43 11.12
N LEU A 139 1.68 -3.72 9.87
CA LEU A 139 0.80 -4.32 8.88
C LEU A 139 0.46 -5.78 9.18
N GLY A 140 1.41 -6.55 9.73
CA GLY A 140 1.25 -7.97 10.04
C GLY A 140 0.92 -8.85 8.82
N ASN A 141 1.18 -8.37 7.60
CA ASN A 141 0.79 -9.03 6.35
C ASN A 141 1.97 -9.31 5.41
N LYS A 142 3.18 -9.31 5.94
CA LYS A 142 4.36 -9.68 5.17
C LYS A 142 4.28 -11.16 4.80
N PRO A 143 4.29 -11.52 3.51
CA PRO A 143 4.27 -12.92 3.12
C PRO A 143 5.62 -13.58 3.41
N ASP A 144 5.59 -14.89 3.53
CA ASP A 144 6.83 -15.67 3.59
C ASP A 144 7.65 -15.46 2.32
N PRO A 145 8.98 -15.44 2.43
CA PRO A 145 9.82 -15.31 1.24
C PRO A 145 9.51 -16.41 0.22
N TRP A 146 9.50 -16.00 -1.06
CA TRP A 146 9.36 -17.00 -2.13
C TRP A 146 10.58 -17.92 -2.16
N VAL A 147 10.35 -19.22 -2.03
CA VAL A 147 11.43 -20.23 -1.96
C VAL A 147 11.67 -21.00 -3.26
N GLY A 148 11.00 -20.64 -4.34
CA GLY A 148 11.15 -21.29 -5.64
C GLY A 148 10.46 -22.67 -5.77
N PRO A 149 10.42 -23.22 -6.99
CA PRO A 149 9.96 -24.59 -7.20
C PRO A 149 10.99 -25.56 -6.60
N GLY A 150 10.60 -26.30 -5.56
CA GLY A 150 11.46 -27.26 -4.85
C GLY A 150 11.93 -26.84 -3.46
N GLY A 151 11.61 -25.63 -3.00
CA GLY A 151 11.71 -25.30 -1.59
C GLY A 151 10.59 -25.99 -0.80
N ASP A 152 10.82 -26.34 0.46
CA ASP A 152 9.91 -27.12 1.32
C ASP A 152 8.57 -26.44 1.66
N GLY A 153 8.22 -25.36 0.97
CA GLY A 153 6.94 -24.70 1.03
C GLY A 153 5.95 -25.36 0.08
N ASN A 154 5.05 -26.14 0.61
CA ASN A 154 3.96 -26.88 -0.03
C ASN A 154 2.91 -25.94 -0.68
N ARG A 155 3.34 -24.98 -1.50
CA ARG A 155 2.46 -24.15 -2.33
C ARG A 155 2.50 -24.67 -3.75
N GLU A 156 1.61 -25.60 -4.07
CA GLU A 156 1.27 -25.89 -5.45
C GLU A 156 0.92 -24.60 -6.16
N LEU A 157 1.67 -24.29 -7.23
CA LEU A 157 1.28 -23.27 -8.19
C LEU A 157 -0.12 -23.66 -8.69
N LYS A 158 -1.16 -22.98 -8.23
CA LYS A 158 -2.47 -23.13 -8.84
C LYS A 158 -2.33 -22.67 -10.28
N THR A 159 -2.26 -23.63 -11.17
CA THR A 159 -2.33 -23.43 -12.62
C THR A 159 -3.63 -22.69 -12.91
N ILE A 160 -3.51 -21.51 -13.53
CA ILE A 160 -4.65 -20.72 -14.03
C ILE A 160 -5.21 -21.42 -15.26
#